data_9714d1d90e964eed2d49d44bfeb9f77b
#
_entry.id   9714d1d90e964eed2d49d44bfeb9f77b
#
_cell.length_a   1.000
_cell.length_b   1.000
_cell.length_c   1.000
_cell.angle_alpha   90.00
_cell.angle_beta   90.00
_cell.angle_gamma   90.00
#
_symmetry.space_group_name_H-M   'P 1'
#
loop_
_entity.id
_entity.type
_entity.pdbx_description
1 polymer ?
#
loop_
_entity_poly.entity_id
_entity_poly.type
_entity_poly.pdbx_seq_one_letter_code
_entity_poly.pdbx_strand_id
1 'polypeptide(L)'
;MFRYLAALAWPVGMAIILGAAYLASRGSRAIALTTAGIDSGLRNGAVGSANRAAGSSNHSAGRHQSRRAASASSVAEGVASSATLVVVAAAGAVATFGLMCLLGVLVVHQGPAIDKPVFHWIVNHQVHAVAAAMNRLTKIGDTWTVWGAAAAAGVCIAVASRNRRWLAPVSLISLIVVDHYTTIALRHVFHRIGPPTSPLGTYPSGGCDRCIVFYGLIAYLLWREFSGKRSTAIWAAAAVAALGFNEAFSRVYLSKHWLTDALSGLIYGGLLLAGYILAVRAAAGRAAPAMSDSPQRAVPAGTSSPADPDGLKPTAGPEGLVT
;
A
#
# COMPACT_ATOMS: atom_id res chain seq x y z
N MET A 1 -30.51 15.47 -2.01
CA MET A 1 -29.59 15.59 -3.15
C MET A 1 -28.18 16.09 -2.71
N PHE A 2 -28.02 17.22 -2.02
CA PHE A 2 -26.71 17.74 -1.57
C PHE A 2 -25.91 16.81 -0.65
N ARG A 3 -26.57 16.03 0.21
CA ARG A 3 -25.90 15.06 1.11
C ARG A 3 -25.20 13.90 0.37
N TYR A 4 -25.71 13.52 -0.80
CA TYR A 4 -25.12 12.46 -1.64
C TYR A 4 -23.90 12.95 -2.42
N LEU A 5 -23.88 14.22 -2.82
CA LEU A 5 -22.70 14.84 -3.45
C LEU A 5 -21.51 14.92 -2.49
N ALA A 6 -21.77 15.18 -1.19
CA ALA A 6 -20.72 15.16 -0.18
C ALA A 6 -20.12 13.74 0.01
N ALA A 7 -20.95 12.69 -0.02
CA ALA A 7 -20.49 11.31 0.06
C ALA A 7 -19.69 10.86 -1.16
N LEU A 8 -20.01 11.38 -2.36
CA LEU A 8 -19.26 11.15 -3.60
C LEU A 8 -17.99 12.02 -3.69
N ALA A 9 -18.04 13.24 -3.18
CA ALA A 9 -16.89 14.15 -3.18
C ALA A 9 -15.75 13.66 -2.26
N TRP A 10 -16.07 12.87 -1.23
CA TRP A 10 -15.09 12.42 -0.24
C TRP A 10 -14.03 11.46 -0.80
N PRO A 11 -14.35 10.32 -1.46
CA PRO A 11 -13.34 9.44 -2.04
C PRO A 11 -12.52 10.15 -3.12
N VAL A 12 -13.12 11.09 -3.86
CA VAL A 12 -12.40 11.95 -4.82
C VAL A 12 -11.47 12.89 -4.09
N GLY A 13 -11.92 13.54 -2.99
CA GLY A 13 -11.10 14.41 -2.16
C GLY A 13 -9.92 13.67 -1.53
N MET A 14 -10.11 12.45 -1.05
CA MET A 14 -9.03 11.63 -0.49
C MET A 14 -8.02 11.16 -1.55
N ALA A 15 -8.48 10.78 -2.75
CA ALA A 15 -7.59 10.47 -3.86
C ALA A 15 -6.76 11.70 -4.25
N ILE A 16 -7.34 12.90 -4.20
CA ILE A 16 -6.64 14.17 -4.43
C ILE A 16 -5.62 14.44 -3.31
N ILE A 17 -5.98 14.24 -2.03
CA ILE A 17 -5.07 14.45 -0.89
C ILE A 17 -3.89 13.47 -0.94
N LEU A 18 -4.14 12.19 -1.18
CA LEU A 18 -3.08 11.19 -1.34
C LEU A 18 -2.21 11.46 -2.57
N GLY A 19 -2.82 11.91 -3.66
CA GLY A 19 -2.13 12.36 -4.87
C GLY A 19 -1.29 13.61 -4.61
N ALA A 20 -1.83 14.61 -3.90
CA ALA A 20 -1.12 15.84 -3.54
C ALA A 20 0.05 15.57 -2.56
N ALA A 21 -0.15 14.73 -1.54
CA ALA A 21 0.91 14.32 -0.62
C ALA A 21 2.02 13.56 -1.37
N TYR A 22 1.64 12.72 -2.33
CA TYR A 22 2.58 12.03 -3.20
C TYR A 22 3.35 12.99 -4.12
N LEU A 23 2.67 13.97 -4.73
CA LEU A 23 3.31 15.00 -5.57
C LEU A 23 4.24 15.90 -4.75
N ALA A 24 3.83 16.31 -3.54
CA ALA A 24 4.66 17.08 -2.62
C ALA A 24 5.94 16.32 -2.21
N SER A 25 5.84 15.01 -1.95
CA SER A 25 6.99 14.17 -1.63
C SER A 25 7.98 14.02 -2.80
N ARG A 26 7.50 14.12 -4.05
CA ARG A 26 8.34 14.14 -5.25
C ARG A 26 8.95 15.50 -5.54
N GLY A 27 8.17 16.57 -5.36
CA GLY A 27 8.64 17.94 -5.55
C GLY A 27 9.83 18.25 -4.63
N SER A 28 9.75 17.85 -3.37
CA SER A 28 10.83 18.03 -2.39
C SER A 28 12.13 17.30 -2.78
N ARG A 29 12.04 16.15 -3.47
CA ARG A 29 13.23 15.43 -3.97
C ARG A 29 13.81 16.05 -5.24
N ALA A 30 12.97 16.55 -6.14
CA ALA A 30 13.45 17.26 -7.31
C ALA A 30 14.20 18.53 -6.92
N ILE A 31 13.71 19.28 -5.93
CA ILE A 31 14.38 20.48 -5.40
C ILE A 31 15.70 20.09 -4.71
N ALA A 32 15.73 19.02 -3.90
CA ALA A 32 16.95 18.56 -3.23
C ALA A 32 18.03 18.08 -4.22
N LEU A 33 17.64 17.44 -5.32
CA LEU A 33 18.58 17.02 -6.37
C LEU A 33 19.09 18.21 -7.18
N THR A 34 18.25 19.24 -7.40
CA THR A 34 18.64 20.47 -8.09
C THR A 34 19.62 21.30 -7.24
N THR A 35 19.38 21.42 -5.94
CA THR A 35 20.30 22.10 -5.01
C THR A 35 21.63 21.36 -4.85
N ALA A 36 21.61 20.03 -4.75
CA ALA A 36 22.84 19.23 -4.70
C ALA A 36 23.64 19.32 -6.01
N GLY A 37 22.96 19.39 -7.16
CA GLY A 37 23.58 19.60 -8.48
C GLY A 37 24.23 20.98 -8.63
N ILE A 38 23.62 22.02 -8.06
CA ILE A 38 24.16 23.40 -8.07
C ILE A 38 25.39 23.50 -7.18
N ASP A 39 25.37 22.88 -5.98
CA ASP A 39 26.48 22.91 -5.01
C ASP A 39 27.72 22.16 -5.55
N SER A 40 27.52 21.03 -6.22
CA SER A 40 28.62 20.30 -6.88
C SER A 40 29.19 21.04 -8.09
N GLY A 41 28.34 21.78 -8.82
CA GLY A 41 28.75 22.63 -9.94
C GLY A 41 29.60 23.82 -9.51
N LEU A 42 29.27 24.45 -8.38
CA LEU A 42 30.01 25.58 -7.81
C LEU A 42 31.37 25.17 -7.24
N ARG A 43 31.48 24.01 -6.59
CA ARG A 43 32.77 23.51 -6.05
C ARG A 43 33.74 23.09 -7.14
N ASN A 44 33.27 22.50 -8.24
CA ASN A 44 34.15 22.12 -9.36
C ASN A 44 34.53 23.28 -10.28
N GLY A 45 33.76 24.39 -10.28
CA GLY A 45 34.06 25.60 -11.03
C GLY A 45 35.21 26.43 -10.43
N ALA A 46 35.41 26.36 -9.11
CA ALA A 46 36.44 27.16 -8.41
C ALA A 46 37.87 26.62 -8.54
N VAL A 47 38.07 25.35 -8.88
CA VAL A 47 39.36 24.71 -9.01
C VAL A 47 39.87 24.65 -10.46
N GLY A 48 38.99 24.88 -11.44
CA GLY A 48 39.32 24.73 -12.88
C GLY A 48 39.68 26.00 -13.65
N SER A 49 39.65 27.19 -13.03
CA SER A 49 39.76 28.47 -13.76
C SER A 49 41.17 28.98 -14.03
N ALA A 50 42.24 28.24 -13.62
CA ALA A 50 43.59 28.73 -13.78
C ALA A 50 44.35 28.28 -15.05
N ASN A 51 43.85 27.33 -15.85
CA ASN A 51 44.63 26.81 -16.98
C ASN A 51 43.78 26.35 -18.20
N ARG A 52 43.03 27.22 -18.85
CA ARG A 52 42.64 27.01 -20.25
C ARG A 52 41.91 28.20 -20.84
N ALA A 53 42.60 29.28 -21.05
CA ALA A 53 42.22 30.28 -22.04
C ALA A 53 42.86 29.91 -23.36
N ALA A 54 42.14 29.19 -24.22
CA ALA A 54 42.20 29.19 -25.68
C ALA A 54 41.55 27.90 -26.24
N GLY A 55 40.41 28.06 -26.92
CA GLY A 55 39.93 27.10 -27.89
C GLY A 55 38.97 26.02 -27.38
N SER A 56 37.71 26.38 -27.03
CA SER A 56 36.58 25.44 -27.10
C SER A 56 35.22 26.09 -26.70
N SER A 57 34.81 27.16 -27.35
CA SER A 57 33.52 27.82 -26.99
C SER A 57 32.26 27.21 -27.60
N ASN A 58 32.35 26.25 -28.52
CA ASN A 58 31.18 25.71 -29.21
C ASN A 58 30.71 24.32 -28.76
N HIS A 59 31.47 23.57 -27.98
CA HIS A 59 31.06 22.24 -27.52
C HIS A 59 30.33 22.22 -26.16
N SER A 60 30.46 23.29 -25.37
CA SER A 60 29.81 23.37 -24.06
C SER A 60 28.33 23.77 -24.14
N ALA A 61 27.94 24.62 -25.06
CA ALA A 61 26.57 25.08 -25.23
C ALA A 61 25.60 23.95 -25.64
N GLY A 62 26.03 23.06 -26.53
CA GLY A 62 25.22 21.91 -26.97
C GLY A 62 24.97 20.87 -25.86
N ARG A 63 25.92 20.64 -24.97
CA ARG A 63 25.76 19.69 -23.83
C ARG A 63 24.82 20.24 -22.75
N HIS A 64 24.80 21.54 -22.53
CA HIS A 64 23.86 22.16 -21.58
C HIS A 64 22.42 22.15 -22.07
N GLN A 65 22.21 22.32 -23.36
CA GLN A 65 20.90 22.31 -23.97
C GLN A 65 20.28 20.90 -24.02
N SER A 66 21.08 19.89 -24.34
CA SER A 66 20.63 18.47 -24.30
C SER A 66 20.33 17.99 -22.88
N ARG A 67 21.11 18.40 -21.85
CA ARG A 67 20.82 18.08 -20.46
C ARG A 67 19.53 18.76 -19.96
N ARG A 68 19.25 19.99 -20.36
CA ARG A 68 18.01 20.69 -20.01
C ARG A 68 16.78 20.04 -20.69
N ALA A 69 16.89 19.63 -21.94
CA ALA A 69 15.83 18.93 -22.65
C ALA A 69 15.54 17.55 -22.01
N ALA A 70 16.58 16.77 -21.68
CA ALA A 70 16.44 15.49 -20.98
C ALA A 70 15.85 15.64 -19.57
N SER A 71 16.21 16.70 -18.85
CA SER A 71 15.62 16.99 -17.54
C SER A 71 14.15 17.40 -17.64
N ALA A 72 13.77 18.19 -18.64
CA ALA A 72 12.40 18.60 -18.87
C ALA A 72 11.50 17.41 -19.26
N SER A 73 11.98 16.50 -20.12
CA SER A 73 11.22 15.30 -20.50
C SER A 73 11.01 14.35 -19.31
N SER A 74 12.02 14.15 -18.47
CA SER A 74 11.89 13.29 -17.28
C SER A 74 10.92 13.86 -16.23
N VAL A 75 10.83 15.17 -16.10
CA VAL A 75 9.84 15.85 -15.24
C VAL A 75 8.44 15.71 -15.82
N ALA A 76 8.27 15.90 -17.12
CA ALA A 76 6.98 15.75 -17.79
C ALA A 76 6.44 14.32 -17.70
N GLU A 77 7.28 13.30 -17.92
CA GLU A 77 6.93 11.89 -17.72
C GLU A 77 6.56 11.59 -16.27
N GLY A 78 7.27 12.16 -15.32
CA GLY A 78 6.98 12.03 -13.90
C GLY A 78 5.62 12.61 -13.50
N VAL A 79 5.24 13.76 -14.08
CA VAL A 79 3.95 14.41 -13.84
C VAL A 79 2.81 13.62 -14.49
N ALA A 80 2.96 13.19 -15.74
CA ALA A 80 1.98 12.36 -16.44
C ALA A 80 1.72 11.04 -15.71
N SER A 81 2.76 10.37 -15.27
CA SER A 81 2.66 9.14 -14.46
C SER A 81 1.92 9.37 -13.13
N SER A 82 2.11 10.52 -12.50
CA SER A 82 1.45 10.86 -11.23
C SER A 82 -0.03 11.18 -11.44
N ALA A 83 -0.39 11.91 -12.51
CA ALA A 83 -1.78 12.19 -12.85
C ALA A 83 -2.55 10.89 -13.14
N THR A 84 -1.97 9.99 -13.93
CA THR A 84 -2.58 8.67 -14.21
C THR A 84 -2.88 7.89 -12.94
N LEU A 85 -1.99 7.91 -11.94
CA LEU A 85 -2.24 7.23 -10.68
C LEU A 85 -3.38 7.82 -9.87
N VAL A 86 -3.46 9.15 -9.82
CA VAL A 86 -4.56 9.82 -9.11
C VAL A 86 -5.89 9.45 -9.77
N VAL A 87 -5.93 9.45 -11.11
CA VAL A 87 -7.13 9.04 -11.86
C VAL A 87 -7.50 7.57 -11.59
N VAL A 88 -6.54 6.67 -11.64
CA VAL A 88 -6.78 5.23 -11.36
C VAL A 88 -7.21 5.01 -9.92
N ALA A 89 -6.59 5.67 -8.95
CA ALA A 89 -6.98 5.58 -7.54
C ALA A 89 -8.38 6.14 -7.31
N ALA A 90 -8.71 7.28 -7.91
CA ALA A 90 -10.04 7.87 -7.83
C ALA A 90 -11.11 6.97 -8.48
N ALA A 91 -10.83 6.44 -9.68
CA ALA A 91 -11.71 5.50 -10.35
C ALA A 91 -11.92 4.22 -9.51
N GLY A 92 -10.87 3.69 -8.92
CA GLY A 92 -10.95 2.53 -8.01
C GLY A 92 -11.80 2.82 -6.77
N ALA A 93 -11.66 3.99 -6.16
CA ALA A 93 -12.47 4.41 -5.01
C ALA A 93 -13.95 4.57 -5.39
N VAL A 94 -14.24 5.21 -6.52
CA VAL A 94 -15.61 5.37 -7.04
C VAL A 94 -16.22 4.00 -7.37
N ALA A 95 -15.47 3.12 -8.04
CA ALA A 95 -15.92 1.78 -8.37
C ALA A 95 -16.22 0.96 -7.10
N THR A 96 -15.36 1.02 -6.09
CA THR A 96 -15.58 0.34 -4.80
C THR A 96 -16.82 0.87 -4.11
N PHE A 97 -16.99 2.19 -4.03
CA PHE A 97 -18.17 2.80 -3.44
C PHE A 97 -19.46 2.44 -4.22
N GLY A 98 -19.41 2.50 -5.56
CA GLY A 98 -20.52 2.11 -6.42
C GLY A 98 -20.91 0.64 -6.26
N LEU A 99 -19.92 -0.26 -6.18
CA LEU A 99 -20.15 -1.67 -5.92
C LEU A 99 -20.79 -1.90 -4.55
N MET A 100 -20.32 -1.19 -3.52
CA MET A 100 -20.93 -1.26 -2.18
C MET A 100 -22.34 -0.68 -2.15
N CYS A 101 -22.64 0.34 -2.95
CA CYS A 101 -24.00 0.83 -3.11
C CYS A 101 -24.90 -0.20 -3.81
N LEU A 102 -24.44 -0.83 -4.88
CA LEU A 102 -25.16 -1.90 -5.55
C LEU A 102 -25.42 -3.07 -4.60
N LEU A 103 -24.41 -3.53 -3.89
CA LEU A 103 -24.53 -4.58 -2.89
C LEU A 103 -25.49 -4.17 -1.77
N GLY A 104 -25.47 -2.91 -1.33
CA GLY A 104 -26.38 -2.38 -0.33
C GLY A 104 -27.84 -2.41 -0.78
N VAL A 105 -28.13 -2.06 -2.03
CA VAL A 105 -29.47 -2.21 -2.62
C VAL A 105 -29.92 -3.66 -2.60
N LEU A 106 -29.06 -4.60 -3.03
CA LEU A 106 -29.37 -6.03 -2.99
C LEU A 106 -29.62 -6.53 -1.56
N VAL A 107 -28.78 -6.10 -0.60
CA VAL A 107 -28.88 -6.48 0.80
C VAL A 107 -30.15 -5.92 1.46
N VAL A 108 -30.57 -4.72 1.11
CA VAL A 108 -31.82 -4.14 1.65
C VAL A 108 -33.03 -4.88 1.12
N HIS A 109 -33.07 -5.24 -0.17
CA HIS A 109 -34.23 -5.86 -0.81
C HIS A 109 -34.28 -7.38 -0.63
N GLN A 110 -33.17 -8.08 -0.78
CA GLN A 110 -33.09 -9.54 -0.75
C GLN A 110 -32.59 -10.10 0.57
N GLY A 111 -31.83 -9.30 1.32
CA GLY A 111 -31.23 -9.72 2.59
C GLY A 111 -32.21 -10.30 3.60
N PRO A 112 -33.41 -9.71 3.80
CA PRO A 112 -34.37 -10.23 4.78
C PRO A 112 -34.78 -11.71 4.57
N ALA A 113 -34.74 -12.21 3.33
CA ALA A 113 -35.04 -13.62 3.02
C ALA A 113 -33.98 -14.58 3.58
N ILE A 114 -32.71 -14.10 3.69
CA ILE A 114 -31.59 -14.89 4.22
C ILE A 114 -31.39 -14.58 5.72
N ASP A 115 -31.46 -13.33 6.10
CA ASP A 115 -31.11 -12.85 7.43
C ASP A 115 -32.08 -13.29 8.52
N LYS A 116 -33.40 -13.23 8.24
CA LYS A 116 -34.44 -13.60 9.21
C LYS A 116 -34.36 -15.08 9.61
N PRO A 117 -34.31 -16.06 8.68
CA PRO A 117 -34.14 -17.46 9.06
C PRO A 117 -32.88 -17.72 9.88
N VAL A 118 -31.75 -17.16 9.49
CA VAL A 118 -30.49 -17.31 10.22
C VAL A 118 -30.58 -16.71 11.62
N PHE A 119 -31.16 -15.52 11.74
CA PHE A 119 -31.37 -14.86 13.03
C PHE A 119 -32.24 -15.71 13.95
N HIS A 120 -33.39 -16.17 13.48
CA HIS A 120 -34.29 -17.00 14.28
C HIS A 120 -33.64 -18.32 14.69
N TRP A 121 -32.89 -18.93 13.78
CA TRP A 121 -32.12 -20.15 14.12
C TRP A 121 -31.12 -19.88 15.24
N ILE A 122 -30.32 -18.80 15.13
CA ILE A 122 -29.32 -18.44 16.14
C ILE A 122 -29.98 -18.17 17.49
N VAL A 123 -31.02 -17.32 17.54
CA VAL A 123 -31.69 -16.96 18.80
C VAL A 123 -32.25 -18.20 19.51
N ASN A 124 -32.81 -19.15 18.74
CA ASN A 124 -33.37 -20.38 19.31
C ASN A 124 -32.31 -21.40 19.76
N HIS A 125 -31.06 -21.29 19.27
CA HIS A 125 -29.98 -22.24 19.58
C HIS A 125 -28.77 -21.57 20.26
N GLN A 126 -28.92 -20.33 20.72
CA GLN A 126 -27.83 -19.60 21.34
C GLN A 126 -27.44 -20.23 22.70
N VAL A 127 -26.15 -20.57 22.84
CA VAL A 127 -25.57 -21.09 24.09
C VAL A 127 -24.88 -19.95 24.82
N HIS A 128 -25.24 -19.69 26.06
CA HIS A 128 -24.74 -18.58 26.87
C HIS A 128 -23.21 -18.56 26.97
N ALA A 129 -22.56 -19.71 27.19
CA ALA A 129 -21.10 -19.79 27.26
C ALA A 129 -20.42 -19.40 25.95
N VAL A 130 -21.01 -19.81 24.81
CA VAL A 130 -20.52 -19.44 23.47
C VAL A 130 -20.72 -17.94 23.23
N ALA A 131 -21.89 -17.39 23.61
CA ALA A 131 -22.17 -15.97 23.49
C ALA A 131 -21.17 -15.13 24.33
N ALA A 132 -20.83 -15.55 25.55
CA ALA A 132 -19.83 -14.89 26.38
C ALA A 132 -18.45 -14.92 25.74
N ALA A 133 -18.03 -16.06 25.15
CA ALA A 133 -16.78 -16.17 24.41
C ALA A 133 -16.77 -15.26 23.18
N MET A 134 -17.82 -15.28 22.36
CA MET A 134 -17.96 -14.44 21.17
C MET A 134 -17.95 -12.95 21.52
N ASN A 135 -18.54 -12.54 22.64
CA ASN A 135 -18.51 -11.15 23.09
C ASN A 135 -17.10 -10.65 23.48
N ARG A 136 -16.21 -11.57 23.88
CA ARG A 136 -14.79 -11.23 24.10
C ARG A 136 -14.03 -11.17 22.78
N LEU A 137 -14.26 -12.14 21.90
CA LEU A 137 -13.57 -12.24 20.61
C LEU A 137 -13.93 -11.11 19.66
N THR A 138 -15.19 -10.65 19.64
CA THR A 138 -15.63 -9.54 18.79
C THR A 138 -14.98 -8.19 19.12
N LYS A 139 -14.31 -8.07 20.27
CA LYS A 139 -13.56 -6.85 20.61
C LYS A 139 -12.36 -6.61 19.71
N ILE A 140 -11.89 -7.65 19.01
CA ILE A 140 -10.78 -7.52 18.04
C ILE A 140 -11.15 -6.59 16.89
N GLY A 141 -12.42 -6.59 16.44
CA GLY A 141 -12.93 -5.70 15.39
C GLY A 141 -13.44 -4.34 15.89
N ASP A 142 -13.39 -4.06 17.19
CA ASP A 142 -13.84 -2.78 17.73
C ASP A 142 -12.92 -1.64 17.29
N THR A 143 -13.52 -0.47 17.01
CA THR A 143 -12.84 0.70 16.44
C THR A 143 -11.55 1.06 17.20
N TRP A 144 -11.62 1.18 18.52
CA TRP A 144 -10.47 1.58 19.32
C TRP A 144 -9.37 0.53 19.39
N THR A 145 -9.73 -0.76 19.40
CA THR A 145 -8.78 -1.88 19.37
C THR A 145 -7.99 -1.86 18.05
N VAL A 146 -8.71 -1.73 16.93
CA VAL A 146 -8.10 -1.73 15.60
C VAL A 146 -7.24 -0.48 15.38
N TRP A 147 -7.72 0.71 15.80
CA TRP A 147 -6.94 1.94 15.67
C TRP A 147 -5.69 1.92 16.55
N GLY A 148 -5.79 1.39 17.78
CA GLY A 148 -4.65 1.19 18.65
C GLY A 148 -3.62 0.22 18.06
N ALA A 149 -4.07 -0.91 17.50
CA ALA A 149 -3.21 -1.85 16.80
C ALA A 149 -2.53 -1.23 15.57
N ALA A 150 -3.29 -0.45 14.78
CA ALA A 150 -2.75 0.25 13.61
C ALA A 150 -1.69 1.30 13.99
N ALA A 151 -1.96 2.08 15.05
CA ALA A 151 -1.00 3.07 15.55
C ALA A 151 0.29 2.39 16.05
N ALA A 152 0.16 1.35 16.89
CA ALA A 152 1.30 0.60 17.41
C ALA A 152 2.11 -0.04 16.27
N ALA A 153 1.46 -0.71 15.32
CA ALA A 153 2.13 -1.30 14.16
C ALA A 153 2.80 -0.24 13.29
N GLY A 154 2.14 0.89 13.05
CA GLY A 154 2.70 2.01 12.30
C GLY A 154 3.99 2.54 12.91
N VAL A 155 4.01 2.76 14.23
CA VAL A 155 5.21 3.19 14.97
C VAL A 155 6.30 2.12 14.94
N CYS A 156 5.97 0.86 15.26
CA CYS A 156 6.95 -0.23 15.26
C CYS A 156 7.62 -0.41 13.89
N ILE A 157 6.82 -0.41 12.82
CA ILE A 157 7.36 -0.54 11.46
C ILE A 157 8.20 0.70 11.10
N ALA A 158 7.75 1.91 11.45
CA ALA A 158 8.49 3.14 11.17
C ALA A 158 9.86 3.17 11.88
N VAL A 159 9.94 2.68 13.11
CA VAL A 159 11.20 2.61 13.88
C VAL A 159 12.12 1.52 13.33
N ALA A 160 11.57 0.35 12.98
CA ALA A 160 12.34 -0.78 12.48
C ALA A 160 12.79 -0.62 11.01
N SER A 161 12.05 0.14 10.19
CA SER A 161 12.37 0.36 8.78
C SER A 161 13.51 1.35 8.60
N ARG A 162 14.56 0.96 7.88
CA ARG A 162 15.68 1.86 7.51
C ARG A 162 15.31 2.78 6.34
N ASN A 163 14.55 2.24 5.38
CA ASN A 163 14.11 2.97 4.18
C ASN A 163 12.60 3.19 4.24
N ARG A 164 12.11 4.41 4.08
CA ARG A 164 10.66 4.72 3.97
C ARG A 164 9.88 4.57 5.28
N ARG A 165 10.44 5.02 6.38
CA ARG A 165 9.81 5.04 7.72
C ARG A 165 8.39 5.62 7.73
N TRP A 166 8.06 6.52 6.82
CA TRP A 166 6.77 7.18 6.72
C TRP A 166 5.66 6.34 6.04
N LEU A 167 6.03 5.31 5.25
CA LEU A 167 5.06 4.59 4.41
C LEU A 167 4.01 3.85 5.24
N ALA A 168 4.42 3.16 6.30
CA ALA A 168 3.50 2.43 7.15
C ALA A 168 2.55 3.36 7.92
N PRO A 169 3.01 4.36 8.69
CA PRO A 169 2.11 5.25 9.41
C PRO A 169 1.18 6.01 8.48
N VAL A 170 1.66 6.53 7.34
CA VAL A 170 0.81 7.26 6.39
C VAL A 170 -0.27 6.35 5.80
N SER A 171 0.08 5.11 5.41
CA SER A 171 -0.90 4.16 4.89
C SER A 171 -1.97 3.81 5.93
N LEU A 172 -1.58 3.56 7.18
CA LEU A 172 -2.51 3.18 8.24
C LEU A 172 -3.39 4.36 8.68
N ILE A 173 -2.84 5.56 8.82
CA ILE A 173 -3.62 6.76 9.15
C ILE A 173 -4.62 7.08 8.02
N SER A 174 -4.17 7.07 6.76
CA SER A 174 -5.07 7.32 5.64
C SER A 174 -6.18 6.28 5.56
N LEU A 175 -5.88 5.02 5.88
CA LEU A 175 -6.88 3.97 5.94
C LEU A 175 -7.92 4.22 7.04
N ILE A 176 -7.51 4.64 8.25
CA ILE A 176 -8.42 5.02 9.33
C ILE A 176 -9.44 6.05 8.84
N VAL A 177 -8.94 7.09 8.17
CA VAL A 177 -9.79 8.18 7.66
C VAL A 177 -10.74 7.66 6.57
N VAL A 178 -10.22 6.94 5.58
CA VAL A 178 -11.03 6.41 4.47
C VAL A 178 -12.10 5.45 4.96
N ASP A 179 -11.72 4.46 5.76
CA ASP A 179 -12.64 3.46 6.31
C ASP A 179 -13.76 4.11 7.14
N HIS A 180 -13.39 4.98 8.07
CA HIS A 180 -14.34 5.63 8.97
C HIS A 180 -15.41 6.42 8.21
N TYR A 181 -15.00 7.30 7.31
CA TYR A 181 -15.95 8.16 6.60
C TYR A 181 -16.75 7.42 5.54
N THR A 182 -16.16 6.44 4.85
CA THR A 182 -16.89 5.64 3.86
C THR A 182 -17.95 4.77 4.55
N THR A 183 -17.62 4.15 5.68
CA THR A 183 -18.58 3.35 6.46
C THR A 183 -19.73 4.22 6.98
N ILE A 184 -19.43 5.43 7.49
CA ILE A 184 -20.48 6.39 7.88
C ILE A 184 -21.34 6.78 6.70
N ALA A 185 -20.76 7.09 5.55
CA ALA A 185 -21.50 7.45 4.34
C ALA A 185 -22.45 6.34 3.90
N LEU A 186 -21.97 5.09 3.84
CA LEU A 186 -22.81 3.93 3.49
C LEU A 186 -23.96 3.72 4.49
N ARG A 187 -23.71 3.87 5.79
CA ARG A 187 -24.75 3.79 6.81
C ARG A 187 -25.83 4.86 6.64
N HIS A 188 -25.41 6.07 6.30
CA HIS A 188 -26.34 7.17 6.02
C HIS A 188 -27.09 7.00 4.71
N VAL A 189 -26.53 6.33 3.70
CA VAL A 189 -27.23 6.05 2.45
C VAL A 189 -28.30 5.01 2.63
N PHE A 190 -28.02 3.92 3.32
CA PHE A 190 -28.91 2.77 3.38
C PHE A 190 -29.85 2.75 4.58
N HIS A 191 -29.52 3.44 5.68
CA HIS A 191 -30.34 3.49 6.91
C HIS A 191 -30.94 2.12 7.32
N ARG A 192 -30.18 1.05 7.07
CA ARG A 192 -30.67 -0.30 7.29
C ARG A 192 -30.90 -0.58 8.77
N ILE A 193 -32.12 -0.98 9.11
CA ILE A 193 -32.46 -1.39 10.48
C ILE A 193 -31.78 -2.71 10.79
N GLY A 194 -31.00 -2.73 11.88
CA GLY A 194 -30.32 -3.94 12.35
C GLY A 194 -31.25 -4.96 13.02
N PRO A 195 -30.68 -6.08 13.50
CA PRO A 195 -31.40 -6.97 14.40
C PRO A 195 -31.94 -6.23 15.63
N PRO A 196 -32.95 -6.77 16.33
CA PRO A 196 -33.63 -6.05 17.43
C PRO A 196 -32.73 -5.53 18.54
N THR A 197 -31.54 -6.11 18.71
CA THR A 197 -30.55 -5.71 19.71
C THR A 197 -29.53 -4.69 19.19
N SER A 198 -29.62 -4.26 17.94
CA SER A 198 -28.61 -3.45 17.26
C SER A 198 -29.13 -2.04 16.96
N PRO A 199 -28.30 -1.01 17.03
CA PRO A 199 -28.68 0.35 16.63
C PRO A 199 -28.94 0.44 15.12
N LEU A 200 -29.64 1.50 14.72
CA LEU A 200 -29.87 1.84 13.31
C LEU A 200 -28.53 2.00 12.54
N GLY A 201 -28.55 1.67 11.26
CA GLY A 201 -27.39 1.86 10.39
C GLY A 201 -26.34 0.76 10.52
N THR A 202 -26.73 -0.50 10.31
CA THR A 202 -25.84 -1.67 10.46
C THR A 202 -25.05 -2.02 9.21
N TYR A 203 -25.41 -1.49 8.04
CA TYR A 203 -24.76 -1.78 6.76
C TYR A 203 -23.68 -0.77 6.40
N PRO A 204 -22.49 -1.23 5.97
CA PRO A 204 -21.91 -2.57 6.17
C PRO A 204 -21.44 -2.75 7.61
N SER A 205 -21.06 -4.00 7.98
CA SER A 205 -20.53 -4.28 9.32
C SER A 205 -19.10 -3.74 9.45
N GLY A 206 -18.95 -2.64 10.20
CA GLY A 206 -17.66 -1.99 10.39
C GLY A 206 -16.66 -2.77 11.24
N GLY A 207 -17.05 -3.80 11.99
CA GLY A 207 -16.11 -4.70 12.66
C GLY A 207 -15.48 -5.69 11.69
N CYS A 208 -16.29 -6.21 10.76
CA CYS A 208 -15.83 -7.20 9.77
C CYS A 208 -14.86 -6.58 8.75
N ASP A 209 -15.17 -5.38 8.24
CA ASP A 209 -14.28 -4.69 7.30
C ASP A 209 -12.95 -4.36 7.95
N ARG A 210 -12.96 -3.80 9.17
CA ARG A 210 -11.75 -3.44 9.91
C ARG A 210 -10.84 -4.64 10.19
N CYS A 211 -11.41 -5.79 10.53
CA CYS A 211 -10.60 -7.00 10.71
C CYS A 211 -9.85 -7.39 9.45
N ILE A 212 -10.48 -7.30 8.29
CA ILE A 212 -9.82 -7.64 7.03
C ILE A 212 -8.82 -6.56 6.62
N VAL A 213 -9.25 -5.28 6.58
CA VAL A 213 -8.44 -4.24 5.96
C VAL A 213 -7.25 -3.82 6.83
N PHE A 214 -7.44 -3.62 8.14
CA PHE A 214 -6.34 -3.17 9.00
C PHE A 214 -5.36 -4.27 9.32
N TYR A 215 -5.83 -5.42 9.80
CA TYR A 215 -4.92 -6.54 10.09
C TYR A 215 -4.28 -7.07 8.81
N GLY A 216 -5.00 -7.04 7.68
CA GLY A 216 -4.45 -7.38 6.37
C GLY A 216 -3.36 -6.42 5.92
N LEU A 217 -3.56 -5.11 6.07
CA LEU A 217 -2.54 -4.12 5.71
C LEU A 217 -1.32 -4.19 6.64
N ILE A 218 -1.54 -4.34 7.96
CA ILE A 218 -0.46 -4.55 8.94
C ILE A 218 0.35 -5.81 8.57
N ALA A 219 -0.32 -6.93 8.35
CA ALA A 219 0.32 -8.20 7.97
C ALA A 219 1.12 -8.06 6.67
N TYR A 220 0.56 -7.37 5.65
CA TYR A 220 1.25 -7.08 4.40
C TYR A 220 2.49 -6.21 4.59
N LEU A 221 2.40 -5.14 5.39
CA LEU A 221 3.53 -4.25 5.67
C LEU A 221 4.65 -4.97 6.44
N LEU A 222 4.29 -5.77 7.45
CA LEU A 222 5.24 -6.60 8.20
C LEU A 222 5.89 -7.67 7.33
N TRP A 223 5.10 -8.38 6.52
CA TRP A 223 5.63 -9.36 5.58
C TRP A 223 6.64 -8.75 4.62
N ARG A 224 6.29 -7.62 4.06
CA ARG A 224 7.11 -6.90 3.09
C ARG A 224 8.43 -6.39 3.69
N GLU A 225 8.40 -5.90 4.93
CA GLU A 225 9.57 -5.33 5.58
C GLU A 225 10.51 -6.41 6.14
N PHE A 226 9.96 -7.48 6.70
CA PHE A 226 10.76 -8.43 7.49
C PHE A 226 10.92 -9.81 6.89
N SER A 227 10.04 -10.25 6.02
CA SER A 227 10.06 -11.64 5.56
C SER A 227 10.27 -11.81 4.05
N GLY A 228 9.37 -11.23 3.23
CA GLY A 228 9.34 -11.44 1.79
C GLY A 228 9.02 -12.88 1.34
N LYS A 229 9.03 -13.87 2.25
CA LYS A 229 8.81 -15.28 1.94
C LYS A 229 7.35 -15.56 1.59
N ARG A 230 7.10 -16.33 0.54
CA ARG A 230 5.73 -16.68 0.09
C ARG A 230 4.96 -17.47 1.15
N SER A 231 5.61 -18.38 1.88
CA SER A 231 4.96 -19.15 2.94
C SER A 231 4.45 -18.25 4.06
N THR A 232 5.23 -17.26 4.49
CA THR A 232 4.81 -16.28 5.51
C THR A 232 3.60 -15.47 5.02
N ALA A 233 3.56 -15.08 3.74
CA ALA A 233 2.42 -14.37 3.17
C ALA A 233 1.14 -15.21 3.19
N ILE A 234 1.23 -16.51 2.88
CA ILE A 234 0.09 -17.44 2.92
C ILE A 234 -0.45 -17.56 4.35
N TRP A 235 0.42 -17.78 5.33
CA TRP A 235 0.00 -17.88 6.73
C TRP A 235 -0.56 -16.59 7.28
N ALA A 236 0.02 -15.45 6.91
CA ALA A 236 -0.51 -14.14 7.27
C ALA A 236 -1.91 -13.91 6.68
N ALA A 237 -2.11 -14.25 5.40
CA ALA A 237 -3.42 -14.16 4.76
C ALA A 237 -4.44 -15.09 5.40
N ALA A 238 -4.06 -16.33 5.74
CA ALA A 238 -4.92 -17.28 6.43
C ALA A 238 -5.31 -16.78 7.83
N ALA A 239 -4.38 -16.20 8.58
CA ALA A 239 -4.66 -15.61 9.89
C ALA A 239 -5.64 -14.43 9.78
N VAL A 240 -5.46 -13.54 8.80
CA VAL A 240 -6.38 -12.42 8.55
C VAL A 240 -7.77 -12.91 8.15
N ALA A 241 -7.84 -13.93 7.29
CA ALA A 241 -9.12 -14.55 6.91
C ALA A 241 -9.82 -15.18 8.13
N ALA A 242 -9.08 -15.87 8.99
CA ALA A 242 -9.62 -16.45 10.23
C ALA A 242 -10.13 -15.38 11.20
N LEU A 243 -9.42 -14.25 11.34
CA LEU A 243 -9.88 -13.11 12.14
C LEU A 243 -11.15 -12.49 11.57
N GLY A 244 -11.22 -12.28 10.26
CA GLY A 244 -12.41 -11.79 9.58
C GLY A 244 -13.61 -12.72 9.74
N PHE A 245 -13.40 -14.03 9.57
CA PHE A 245 -14.44 -15.03 9.80
C PHE A 245 -14.92 -15.03 11.25
N ASN A 246 -14.00 -15.03 12.21
CA ASN A 246 -14.34 -14.97 13.63
C ASN A 246 -15.16 -13.72 13.97
N GLU A 247 -14.78 -12.57 13.43
CA GLU A 247 -15.52 -11.33 13.66
C GLU A 247 -16.91 -11.41 13.03
N ALA A 248 -17.03 -11.86 11.78
CA ALA A 248 -18.32 -12.01 11.11
C ALA A 248 -19.23 -12.97 11.87
N PHE A 249 -18.71 -14.14 12.24
CA PHE A 249 -19.44 -15.11 13.03
C PHE A 249 -19.90 -14.54 14.38
N SER A 250 -19.00 -13.88 15.11
CA SER A 250 -19.33 -13.32 16.43
C SER A 250 -20.39 -12.22 16.34
N ARG A 251 -20.32 -11.34 15.33
CA ARG A 251 -21.30 -10.27 15.12
C ARG A 251 -22.70 -10.81 14.81
N VAL A 252 -22.77 -11.84 14.00
CA VAL A 252 -24.05 -12.51 13.64
C VAL A 252 -24.57 -13.32 14.84
N TYR A 253 -23.72 -14.13 15.49
CA TYR A 253 -24.09 -14.93 16.63
C TYR A 253 -24.58 -14.12 17.83
N LEU A 254 -24.03 -12.93 18.03
CA LEU A 254 -24.45 -11.99 19.08
C LEU A 254 -25.62 -11.10 18.64
N SER A 255 -26.20 -11.35 17.48
CA SER A 255 -27.33 -10.55 16.92
C SER A 255 -27.02 -9.06 16.82
N LYS A 256 -25.74 -8.68 16.64
CA LYS A 256 -25.30 -7.28 16.45
C LYS A 256 -25.45 -6.81 15.01
N HIS A 257 -25.34 -7.72 14.04
CA HIS A 257 -25.48 -7.48 12.62
C HIS A 257 -26.22 -8.62 11.95
N TRP A 258 -26.87 -8.32 10.83
CA TRP A 258 -27.39 -9.34 9.93
C TRP A 258 -26.22 -10.08 9.26
N LEU A 259 -26.47 -11.33 8.81
CA LEU A 259 -25.47 -12.11 8.07
C LEU A 259 -25.00 -11.37 6.82
N THR A 260 -25.93 -10.78 6.08
CA THR A 260 -25.61 -10.04 4.85
C THR A 260 -24.81 -8.77 5.12
N ASP A 261 -25.00 -8.08 6.28
CA ASP A 261 -24.15 -6.95 6.69
C ASP A 261 -22.71 -7.38 6.97
N ALA A 262 -22.57 -8.54 7.65
CA ALA A 262 -21.26 -9.09 7.99
C ALA A 262 -20.48 -9.49 6.73
N LEU A 263 -21.14 -10.20 5.80
CA LEU A 263 -20.55 -10.58 4.51
C LEU A 263 -20.16 -9.35 3.67
N SER A 264 -21.04 -8.34 3.62
CA SER A 264 -20.74 -7.07 2.93
C SER A 264 -19.54 -6.36 3.54
N GLY A 265 -19.39 -6.39 4.87
CA GLY A 265 -18.22 -5.84 5.55
C GLY A 265 -16.94 -6.57 5.16
N LEU A 266 -16.95 -7.91 5.08
CA LEU A 266 -15.79 -8.68 4.62
C LEU A 266 -15.40 -8.34 3.18
N ILE A 267 -16.38 -8.22 2.28
CA ILE A 267 -16.17 -7.85 0.88
C ILE A 267 -15.57 -6.44 0.80
N TYR A 268 -16.16 -5.48 1.51
CA TYR A 268 -15.68 -4.10 1.55
C TYR A 268 -14.25 -4.02 2.07
N GLY A 269 -13.96 -4.68 3.20
CA GLY A 269 -12.61 -4.75 3.75
C GLY A 269 -11.59 -5.36 2.79
N GLY A 270 -11.99 -6.41 2.06
CA GLY A 270 -11.15 -7.05 1.02
C GLY A 270 -10.84 -6.13 -0.15
N LEU A 271 -11.81 -5.37 -0.64
CA LEU A 271 -11.63 -4.40 -1.72
C LEU A 271 -10.71 -3.25 -1.31
N LEU A 272 -10.93 -2.69 -0.11
CA LEU A 272 -10.05 -1.65 0.43
C LEU A 272 -8.62 -2.17 0.63
N LEU A 273 -8.45 -3.36 1.19
CA LEU A 273 -7.14 -3.98 1.38
C LEU A 273 -6.40 -4.15 0.05
N ALA A 274 -7.07 -4.67 -0.97
CA ALA A 274 -6.49 -4.81 -2.30
C ALA A 274 -6.05 -3.46 -2.88
N GLY A 275 -6.88 -2.44 -2.77
CA GLY A 275 -6.57 -1.07 -3.18
C GLY A 275 -5.35 -0.50 -2.47
N TYR A 276 -5.27 -0.67 -1.14
CA TYR A 276 -4.13 -0.19 -0.34
C TYR A 276 -2.84 -0.96 -0.66
N ILE A 277 -2.90 -2.27 -0.85
CA ILE A 277 -1.73 -3.08 -1.27
C ILE A 277 -1.21 -2.59 -2.63
N LEU A 278 -2.09 -2.34 -3.59
CA LEU A 278 -1.71 -1.81 -4.90
C LEU A 278 -1.08 -0.41 -4.78
N ALA A 279 -1.67 0.47 -3.97
CA ALA A 279 -1.14 1.81 -3.73
C ALA A 279 0.25 1.78 -3.07
N VAL A 280 0.43 0.92 -2.05
CA VAL A 280 1.73 0.72 -1.38
C VAL A 280 2.77 0.15 -2.34
N ARG A 281 2.41 -0.82 -3.18
CA ARG A 281 3.32 -1.35 -4.23
C ARG A 281 3.72 -0.28 -5.22
N ALA A 282 2.77 0.49 -5.71
CA ALA A 282 3.02 1.56 -6.65
C ALA A 282 3.93 2.67 -6.06
N ALA A 283 3.69 3.09 -4.81
CA ALA A 283 4.54 4.04 -4.10
C ALA A 283 5.96 3.49 -3.88
N ALA A 284 6.08 2.18 -3.69
CA ALA A 284 7.35 1.51 -3.48
C ALA A 284 8.17 1.32 -4.77
N GLY A 285 7.54 0.91 -5.87
CA GLY A 285 8.23 0.65 -7.14
C GLY A 285 8.84 1.91 -7.75
N ARG A 286 8.20 3.06 -7.56
CA ARG A 286 8.68 4.34 -8.12
C ARG A 286 9.86 4.97 -7.41
N ALA A 287 10.21 4.51 -6.23
CA ALA A 287 11.33 5.04 -5.47
C ALA A 287 12.62 4.22 -5.68
N ALA A 288 12.61 3.15 -6.46
CA ALA A 288 13.84 2.58 -6.98
C ALA A 288 14.45 3.64 -7.91
N PRO A 289 15.67 4.16 -7.65
CA PRO A 289 16.36 4.94 -8.65
C PRO A 289 16.41 4.05 -9.89
N ALA A 290 16.04 4.61 -11.06
CA ALA A 290 16.50 4.03 -12.30
C ALA A 290 18.02 3.88 -12.08
N MET A 291 18.47 2.65 -11.85
CA MET A 291 19.90 2.38 -11.93
C MET A 291 20.23 2.78 -13.35
N SER A 292 20.80 3.99 -13.45
CA SER A 292 21.38 4.45 -14.70
C SER A 292 22.15 3.28 -15.22
N ASP A 293 21.85 2.88 -16.45
CA ASP A 293 22.81 2.16 -17.27
C ASP A 293 24.12 2.93 -17.10
N SER A 294 24.92 2.49 -16.15
CA SER A 294 26.31 2.89 -16.12
C SER A 294 26.81 2.44 -17.47
N PRO A 295 27.24 3.35 -18.37
CA PRO A 295 27.77 2.93 -19.64
C PRO A 295 28.86 1.92 -19.25
N GLN A 296 28.63 0.65 -19.65
CA GLN A 296 29.64 -0.39 -19.56
C GLN A 296 30.92 0.29 -20.03
N ARG A 297 31.80 0.52 -19.08
CA ARG A 297 33.14 1.02 -19.36
C ARG A 297 33.68 0.03 -20.40
N ALA A 298 33.68 0.44 -21.65
CA ALA A 298 34.31 -0.32 -22.72
C ALA A 298 35.71 -0.62 -22.22
N VAL A 299 35.94 -1.85 -21.84
CA VAL A 299 37.28 -2.36 -21.54
C VAL A 299 38.08 -2.11 -22.82
N PRO A 300 39.12 -1.29 -22.78
CA PRO A 300 39.95 -1.12 -23.96
C PRO A 300 40.52 -2.47 -24.33
N ALA A 301 40.04 -3.02 -25.47
CA ALA A 301 40.66 -4.15 -26.11
C ALA A 301 42.07 -3.71 -26.52
N GLY A 302 43.05 -4.36 -25.99
CA GLY A 302 44.38 -4.25 -26.55
C GLY A 302 45.48 -3.91 -25.54
N THR A 303 45.97 -4.91 -24.87
CA THR A 303 47.44 -5.12 -24.71
C THR A 303 47.66 -6.61 -24.86
N SER A 304 47.96 -7.03 -26.09
CA SER A 304 48.58 -8.30 -26.37
C SER A 304 49.90 -8.39 -25.58
N SER A 305 49.89 -9.24 -24.55
CA SER A 305 51.12 -9.62 -23.84
C SER A 305 51.93 -10.51 -24.79
N PRO A 306 53.23 -10.27 -24.95
CA PRO A 306 54.09 -11.14 -25.75
C PRO A 306 54.22 -12.53 -25.09
N ALA A 307 54.23 -13.55 -25.96
CA ALA A 307 54.44 -14.93 -25.63
C ALA A 307 55.77 -15.14 -24.87
N ASP A 308 55.68 -15.80 -23.73
CA ASP A 308 56.81 -16.34 -23.02
C ASP A 308 57.03 -17.79 -23.49
N PRO A 309 58.14 -18.11 -24.16
CA PRO A 309 58.44 -19.44 -24.67
C PRO A 309 59.39 -20.20 -23.75
N ASP A 310 59.01 -20.52 -22.53
CA ASP A 310 59.81 -21.50 -21.78
C ASP A 310 58.90 -22.49 -21.01
N GLY A 311 58.93 -23.70 -21.60
CA GLY A 311 58.30 -24.86 -21.05
C GLY A 311 59.00 -25.36 -19.79
N LEU A 312 58.18 -25.70 -18.82
CA LEU A 312 58.58 -26.60 -17.75
C LEU A 312 57.50 -27.64 -17.48
N LYS A 313 57.97 -28.88 -17.59
CA LYS A 313 57.27 -30.17 -17.50
C LYS A 313 56.51 -30.33 -16.16
N PRO A 314 55.46 -31.16 -16.15
CA PRO A 314 54.78 -31.58 -14.94
C PRO A 314 55.53 -32.71 -14.24
N THR A 315 55.82 -32.61 -12.98
CA THR A 315 56.23 -33.70 -12.10
C THR A 315 54.98 -34.36 -11.49
N ALA A 316 54.95 -35.65 -11.69
CA ALA A 316 53.94 -36.56 -11.14
C ALA A 316 54.26 -36.94 -9.68
N GLY A 317 53.17 -37.15 -8.91
CA GLY A 317 53.03 -38.13 -7.86
C GLY A 317 53.07 -37.58 -6.40
N PRO A 318 52.63 -38.37 -5.41
CA PRO A 318 51.88 -39.62 -5.50
C PRO A 318 50.60 -39.66 -4.62
N GLU A 319 49.86 -40.73 -4.82
CA GLU A 319 48.75 -41.26 -4.05
C GLU A 319 49.07 -41.45 -2.55
N GLY A 320 48.04 -41.26 -1.69
CA GLY A 320 47.98 -41.72 -0.32
C GLY A 320 46.54 -41.51 0.16
N LEU A 321 45.68 -42.39 0.04
CA LEU A 321 45.20 -43.61 0.76
C LEU A 321 45.04 -43.38 2.28
N VAL A 322 43.89 -43.89 2.81
CA VAL A 322 43.53 -44.21 4.22
C VAL A 322 42.85 -43.06 5.00
N THR A 323 41.65 -43.24 5.45
CA THR A 323 40.64 -44.19 5.96
C THR A 323 39.34 -43.48 6.14
#